data_01f98eda9836ff2f257e910727aa1fb4
#
_entry.id   01f98eda9836ff2f257e910727aa1fb4
#
_cell.length_a   1.000
_cell.length_b   1.000
_cell.length_c   1.000
_cell.angle_alpha   90.00
_cell.angle_beta   90.00
_cell.angle_gamma   90.00
#
_symmetry.space_group_name_H-M   'P 1'
#
loop_
_entity.id
_entity.type
_entity.pdbx_description
1 polymer ?
#
loop_
_entity_poly.entity_id
_entity_poly.type
_entity_poly.pdbx_seq_one_letter_code
_entity_poly.pdbx_strand_id
1 'polypeptide(L)'
;MATVKIKFRPSTVDGGQGSIFYQVIHNRVARQQKTGYRLYGYEWNNHSSEVVLPKFNESRKRYLSEIGDKIRMDVKHFQKVIADFEHSGCDYTADDVIAEFASDNPENFLFPFMEGVISNLKTLGKIRTSETYAVTLCSFRRFREDKDVPLDDMDSDMMMAYEAYLKNNGVSPNSSSFYMRNLRAVYNRAVEKGLTSQRFPFKHVYTGVEKTVKRAVPLKVIKKIKEMDFSMNPSFDFARDMFLMSFYTRGMSFVDMAYLRKKDLQNGVLSYRRRKTGQQLFIKWEKCMQEIVDKYDTSQSNYLLPIIKPFGDIDERKQYIYAAHNINRCLKIIGKELGLSVSLTLYVARHAWASIAKSKNVPLSVISEGMGHDSEATTRIYLASLDTVAIDKANSMILKSL
;
A
#
# COMPACT_ATOMS: atom_id res chain seq x y z
N MET A 1 -36.03 -5.72 -33.07
CA MET A 1 -35.19 -4.75 -32.31
C MET A 1 -35.25 -5.05 -30.83
N ALA A 2 -34.11 -5.14 -30.19
CA ALA A 2 -34.05 -5.33 -28.74
C ALA A 2 -34.39 -4.04 -28.00
N THR A 3 -34.90 -4.15 -26.79
CA THR A 3 -35.21 -3.02 -25.92
C THR A 3 -34.60 -3.21 -24.54
N VAL A 4 -34.10 -2.12 -23.93
CA VAL A 4 -33.56 -2.11 -22.58
C VAL A 4 -34.50 -1.34 -21.64
N LYS A 5 -34.79 -1.90 -20.47
CA LYS A 5 -35.59 -1.26 -19.41
C LYS A 5 -34.80 -1.27 -18.10
N ILE A 6 -34.86 -0.15 -17.37
CA ILE A 6 -34.28 -0.04 -16.04
C ILE A 6 -35.32 -0.50 -15.03
N LYS A 7 -34.92 -1.38 -14.10
CA LYS A 7 -35.79 -1.94 -13.06
C LYS A 7 -35.15 -1.80 -11.70
N PHE A 8 -35.98 -1.53 -10.71
CA PHE A 8 -35.58 -1.52 -9.31
C PHE A 8 -36.16 -2.75 -8.58
N ARG A 9 -35.31 -3.46 -7.83
CA ARG A 9 -35.69 -4.56 -6.96
C ARG A 9 -35.53 -4.11 -5.53
N PRO A 10 -36.61 -3.96 -4.73
CA PRO A 10 -36.55 -3.63 -3.32
C PRO A 10 -35.70 -4.63 -2.53
N SER A 11 -35.17 -4.20 -1.39
CA SER A 11 -34.56 -5.11 -0.42
C SER A 11 -35.61 -6.01 0.22
N THR A 12 -35.26 -7.25 0.52
CA THR A 12 -36.07 -8.17 1.34
C THR A 12 -35.96 -7.85 2.84
N VAL A 13 -34.98 -7.04 3.24
CA VAL A 13 -34.78 -6.60 4.62
C VAL A 13 -35.44 -5.24 4.75
N ASP A 14 -36.26 -5.06 5.79
CA ASP A 14 -36.97 -3.81 6.06
C ASP A 14 -36.00 -2.66 6.28
N GLY A 15 -36.24 -1.52 5.63
CA GLY A 15 -35.32 -0.38 5.64
C GLY A 15 -34.01 -0.59 4.87
N GLY A 16 -33.82 -1.72 4.18
CA GLY A 16 -32.63 -2.02 3.41
C GLY A 16 -32.60 -1.37 2.03
N GLN A 17 -31.39 -1.25 1.46
CA GLN A 17 -31.20 -0.77 0.09
C GLN A 17 -31.52 -1.86 -0.92
N GLY A 18 -32.37 -1.56 -1.90
CA GLY A 18 -32.62 -2.39 -3.07
C GLY A 18 -31.51 -2.24 -4.13
N SER A 19 -31.70 -2.88 -5.27
CA SER A 19 -30.74 -2.90 -6.38
C SER A 19 -31.39 -2.52 -7.71
N ILE A 20 -30.63 -1.78 -8.55
CA ILE A 20 -30.98 -1.54 -9.94
C ILE A 20 -30.49 -2.71 -10.80
N PHE A 21 -31.23 -3.06 -11.83
CA PHE A 21 -30.82 -3.99 -12.88
C PHE A 21 -31.42 -3.56 -14.22
N TYR A 22 -30.74 -3.92 -15.29
CA TYR A 22 -31.24 -3.71 -16.66
C TYR A 22 -31.96 -4.97 -17.13
N GLN A 23 -33.08 -4.80 -17.80
CA GLN A 23 -33.82 -5.88 -18.46
C GLN A 23 -33.76 -5.65 -19.97
N VAL A 24 -33.02 -6.51 -20.67
CA VAL A 24 -32.95 -6.54 -22.13
C VAL A 24 -34.01 -7.50 -22.64
N ILE A 25 -34.83 -7.08 -23.59
CA ILE A 25 -35.92 -7.89 -24.17
C ILE A 25 -35.70 -7.92 -25.68
N HIS A 26 -35.56 -9.13 -26.23
CA HIS A 26 -35.47 -9.38 -27.67
C HIS A 26 -36.26 -10.66 -28.02
N ASN A 27 -37.05 -10.61 -29.10
CA ASN A 27 -37.87 -11.74 -29.56
C ASN A 27 -38.69 -12.43 -28.44
N ARG A 28 -39.31 -11.63 -27.54
CA ARG A 28 -40.08 -12.07 -26.35
C ARG A 28 -39.25 -12.77 -25.26
N VAL A 29 -37.94 -12.86 -25.43
CA VAL A 29 -37.02 -13.36 -24.40
C VAL A 29 -36.49 -12.16 -23.60
N ALA A 30 -36.68 -12.24 -22.27
CA ALA A 30 -36.15 -11.22 -21.35
C ALA A 30 -34.94 -11.76 -20.58
N ARG A 31 -33.87 -10.97 -20.51
CA ARG A 31 -32.66 -11.24 -19.74
C ARG A 31 -32.35 -10.08 -18.79
N GLN A 32 -31.67 -10.36 -17.70
CA GLN A 32 -31.37 -9.35 -16.69
C GLN A 32 -29.87 -9.19 -16.52
N GLN A 33 -29.41 -7.95 -16.61
CA GLN A 33 -28.05 -7.54 -16.22
C GLN A 33 -28.11 -6.85 -14.87
N LYS A 34 -27.45 -7.42 -13.86
CA LYS A 34 -27.35 -6.83 -12.52
C LYS A 34 -26.37 -5.65 -12.54
N THR A 35 -26.65 -4.65 -11.72
CA THR A 35 -25.73 -3.53 -11.47
C THR A 35 -25.26 -3.55 -10.01
N GLY A 36 -24.18 -2.84 -9.70
CA GLY A 36 -23.74 -2.58 -8.32
C GLY A 36 -24.50 -1.44 -7.63
N TYR A 37 -25.50 -0.82 -8.28
CA TYR A 37 -26.17 0.39 -7.79
C TYR A 37 -27.18 0.05 -6.70
N ARG A 38 -27.00 0.68 -5.51
CA ARG A 38 -27.84 0.45 -4.33
C ARG A 38 -28.58 1.72 -3.95
N LEU A 39 -29.92 1.62 -3.85
CA LEU A 39 -30.83 2.72 -3.57
C LEU A 39 -31.87 2.31 -2.51
N TYR A 40 -32.35 3.27 -1.73
CA TYR A 40 -33.58 3.05 -0.96
C TYR A 40 -34.81 3.17 -1.86
N GLY A 41 -35.93 2.51 -1.49
CA GLY A 41 -37.15 2.53 -2.30
C GLY A 41 -37.68 3.94 -2.60
N TYR A 42 -37.53 4.88 -1.67
CA TYR A 42 -37.95 6.28 -1.84
C TYR A 42 -36.99 7.14 -2.72
N GLU A 43 -35.82 6.61 -3.04
CA GLU A 43 -34.82 7.25 -3.93
C GLU A 43 -34.98 6.82 -5.40
N TRP A 44 -36.02 6.03 -5.70
CA TRP A 44 -36.29 5.54 -7.05
C TRP A 44 -37.71 5.85 -7.47
N ASN A 45 -37.89 6.44 -8.63
CA ASN A 45 -39.17 6.65 -9.26
C ASN A 45 -39.44 5.55 -10.32
N ASN A 46 -40.39 4.66 -10.03
CA ASN A 46 -40.74 3.56 -10.93
C ASN A 46 -41.42 4.03 -12.23
N HIS A 47 -42.10 5.19 -12.25
CA HIS A 47 -42.78 5.69 -13.44
C HIS A 47 -41.81 6.31 -14.44
N SER A 48 -40.92 7.19 -13.97
CA SER A 48 -39.91 7.81 -14.83
C SER A 48 -38.67 6.93 -15.03
N SER A 49 -38.50 5.88 -14.22
CA SER A 49 -37.27 5.06 -14.17
C SER A 49 -36.02 5.91 -13.88
N GLU A 50 -36.12 6.81 -12.91
CA GLU A 50 -35.07 7.77 -12.56
C GLU A 50 -34.79 7.79 -11.06
N VAL A 51 -33.58 8.22 -10.72
CA VAL A 51 -33.14 8.45 -9.34
C VAL A 51 -33.76 9.74 -8.81
N VAL A 52 -34.35 9.67 -7.62
CA VAL A 52 -34.90 10.83 -6.92
C VAL A 52 -33.85 11.40 -5.98
N LEU A 53 -33.48 12.65 -6.19
CA LEU A 53 -32.48 13.33 -5.37
C LEU A 53 -33.11 13.89 -4.08
N PRO A 54 -32.49 13.66 -2.91
CA PRO A 54 -32.98 14.21 -1.65
C PRO A 54 -32.77 15.74 -1.59
N LYS A 55 -33.68 16.43 -0.91
CA LYS A 55 -33.58 17.89 -0.69
C LYS A 55 -32.51 18.26 0.33
N PHE A 56 -32.25 17.37 1.30
CA PHE A 56 -31.30 17.53 2.39
C PHE A 56 -30.29 16.37 2.34
N ASN A 57 -29.07 16.56 2.79
CA ASN A 57 -27.95 15.61 2.74
C ASN A 57 -27.16 15.65 1.41
N GLU A 58 -26.27 16.62 1.32
CA GLU A 58 -25.43 16.85 0.12
C GLU A 58 -24.53 15.65 -0.26
N SER A 59 -24.06 14.89 0.71
CA SER A 59 -23.23 13.68 0.43
C SER A 59 -24.06 12.62 -0.29
N ARG A 60 -25.31 12.39 0.18
CA ARG A 60 -26.20 11.40 -0.43
C ARG A 60 -26.69 11.89 -1.80
N LYS A 61 -26.97 13.18 -1.92
CA LYS A 61 -27.36 13.81 -3.19
C LYS A 61 -26.27 13.64 -4.26
N ARG A 62 -25.00 13.87 -3.90
CA ARG A 62 -23.86 13.65 -4.81
C ARG A 62 -23.80 12.19 -5.26
N TYR A 63 -23.84 11.24 -4.32
CA TYR A 63 -23.84 9.82 -4.60
C TYR A 63 -24.97 9.40 -5.56
N LEU A 64 -26.19 9.87 -5.30
CA LEU A 64 -27.36 9.57 -6.14
C LEU A 64 -27.29 10.24 -7.53
N SER A 65 -26.73 11.44 -7.60
CA SER A 65 -26.46 12.09 -8.89
C SER A 65 -25.47 11.30 -9.73
N GLU A 66 -24.38 10.84 -9.13
CA GLU A 66 -23.37 10.00 -9.81
C GLU A 66 -23.99 8.67 -10.31
N ILE A 67 -24.87 8.05 -9.52
CA ILE A 67 -25.62 6.85 -9.97
C ILE A 67 -26.56 7.18 -11.13
N GLY A 68 -27.28 8.29 -11.06
CA GLY A 68 -28.17 8.72 -12.15
C GLY A 68 -27.42 8.96 -13.46
N ASP A 69 -26.22 9.59 -13.38
CA ASP A 69 -25.34 9.79 -14.54
C ASP A 69 -24.85 8.45 -15.11
N LYS A 70 -24.41 7.54 -14.27
CA LYS A 70 -23.98 6.19 -14.68
C LYS A 70 -25.12 5.43 -15.38
N ILE A 71 -26.31 5.43 -14.81
CA ILE A 71 -27.50 4.78 -15.43
C ILE A 71 -27.77 5.36 -16.81
N ARG A 72 -27.68 6.69 -16.98
CA ARG A 72 -27.86 7.31 -18.29
C ARG A 72 -26.79 6.90 -19.31
N MET A 73 -25.55 6.79 -18.85
CA MET A 73 -24.44 6.32 -19.69
C MET A 73 -24.63 4.84 -20.08
N ASP A 74 -24.99 3.98 -19.14
CA ASP A 74 -25.23 2.56 -19.38
C ASP A 74 -26.36 2.35 -20.39
N VAL A 75 -27.47 3.10 -20.28
CA VAL A 75 -28.58 3.01 -21.24
C VAL A 75 -28.17 3.43 -22.65
N LYS A 76 -27.39 4.53 -22.77
CA LYS A 76 -26.85 4.94 -24.07
C LYS A 76 -25.92 3.88 -24.65
N HIS A 77 -25.13 3.24 -23.82
CA HIS A 77 -24.25 2.15 -24.24
C HIS A 77 -25.05 0.94 -24.73
N PHE A 78 -26.09 0.49 -24.01
CA PHE A 78 -26.99 -0.55 -24.49
C PHE A 78 -27.64 -0.19 -25.83
N GLN A 79 -28.06 1.06 -25.98
CA GLN A 79 -28.66 1.54 -27.25
C GLN A 79 -27.66 1.47 -28.40
N LYS A 80 -26.39 1.81 -28.14
CA LYS A 80 -25.30 1.69 -29.13
C LYS A 80 -25.09 0.22 -29.51
N VAL A 81 -24.90 -0.66 -28.54
CA VAL A 81 -24.70 -2.11 -28.76
C VAL A 81 -25.86 -2.70 -29.58
N ILE A 82 -27.10 -2.34 -29.22
CA ILE A 82 -28.29 -2.80 -30.00
C ILE A 82 -28.26 -2.27 -31.42
N ALA A 83 -27.90 -0.98 -31.62
CA ALA A 83 -27.80 -0.39 -32.96
C ALA A 83 -26.69 -1.09 -33.78
N ASP A 84 -25.56 -1.41 -33.19
CA ASP A 84 -24.45 -2.10 -33.87
C ASP A 84 -24.86 -3.51 -34.32
N PHE A 85 -25.60 -4.27 -33.50
CA PHE A 85 -26.18 -5.56 -33.90
C PHE A 85 -27.21 -5.42 -35.04
N GLU A 86 -28.10 -4.42 -34.97
CA GLU A 86 -29.10 -4.18 -36.03
C GLU A 86 -28.43 -3.78 -37.36
N HIS A 87 -27.34 -3.00 -37.32
CA HIS A 87 -26.59 -2.61 -38.52
C HIS A 87 -25.77 -3.76 -39.11
N SER A 88 -25.30 -4.68 -38.29
CA SER A 88 -24.52 -5.85 -38.78
C SER A 88 -25.35 -6.84 -39.58
N GLY A 89 -26.68 -6.79 -39.44
CA GLY A 89 -27.62 -7.70 -40.10
C GLY A 89 -27.50 -9.18 -39.62
N CYS A 90 -26.74 -9.43 -38.57
CA CYS A 90 -26.61 -10.77 -37.97
C CYS A 90 -27.78 -11.05 -37.02
N ASP A 91 -28.23 -12.29 -36.98
CA ASP A 91 -29.15 -12.72 -35.92
C ASP A 91 -28.46 -12.62 -34.56
N TYR A 92 -29.13 -12.02 -33.58
CA TYR A 92 -28.62 -11.86 -32.23
C TYR A 92 -29.72 -12.12 -31.20
N THR A 93 -29.32 -12.42 -29.97
CA THR A 93 -30.18 -12.69 -28.83
C THR A 93 -30.06 -11.61 -27.76
N ALA A 94 -30.96 -11.63 -26.75
CA ALA A 94 -30.84 -10.76 -25.60
C ALA A 94 -29.56 -11.07 -24.76
N ASP A 95 -29.08 -12.32 -24.80
CA ASP A 95 -27.86 -12.76 -24.13
C ASP A 95 -26.61 -12.14 -24.84
N ASP A 96 -26.60 -12.06 -26.18
CA ASP A 96 -25.52 -11.44 -26.95
C ASP A 96 -25.42 -9.93 -26.67
N VAL A 97 -26.56 -9.23 -26.57
CA VAL A 97 -26.57 -7.81 -26.20
C VAL A 97 -25.99 -7.58 -24.80
N ILE A 98 -26.29 -8.46 -23.83
CA ILE A 98 -25.74 -8.36 -22.48
C ILE A 98 -24.25 -8.69 -22.48
N ALA A 99 -23.80 -9.69 -23.23
CA ALA A 99 -22.40 -10.08 -23.32
C ALA A 99 -21.57 -8.94 -23.93
N GLU A 100 -22.05 -8.33 -25.02
CA GLU A 100 -21.36 -7.21 -25.66
C GLU A 100 -21.32 -5.96 -24.76
N PHE A 101 -22.48 -5.60 -24.14
CA PHE A 101 -22.52 -4.53 -23.15
C PHE A 101 -21.53 -4.77 -22.01
N ALA A 102 -21.38 -6.01 -21.54
CA ALA A 102 -20.44 -6.37 -20.49
C ALA A 102 -18.98 -6.29 -20.96
N SER A 103 -18.71 -6.67 -22.23
CA SER A 103 -17.36 -6.62 -22.78
C SER A 103 -16.84 -5.19 -22.95
N ASP A 104 -17.71 -4.24 -23.32
CA ASP A 104 -17.36 -2.83 -23.55
C ASP A 104 -17.34 -1.96 -22.28
N ASN A 105 -17.74 -2.50 -21.11
CA ASN A 105 -17.74 -1.72 -19.88
C ASN A 105 -16.30 -1.58 -19.34
N PRO A 106 -15.72 -0.35 -19.31
CA PRO A 106 -14.36 -0.15 -18.80
C PRO A 106 -14.13 -0.68 -17.36
N GLU A 107 -15.19 -0.71 -16.53
CA GLU A 107 -15.08 -1.26 -15.16
C GLU A 107 -14.83 -2.78 -15.16
N ASN A 108 -15.11 -3.50 -16.26
CA ASN A 108 -14.82 -4.93 -16.38
C ASN A 108 -13.38 -5.24 -16.80
N PHE A 109 -12.60 -4.21 -17.13
CA PHE A 109 -11.18 -4.34 -17.43
C PHE A 109 -10.30 -3.98 -16.24
N LEU A 110 -9.16 -4.66 -16.12
CA LEU A 110 -8.27 -4.53 -14.97
C LEU A 110 -7.71 -3.12 -14.79
N PHE A 111 -7.26 -2.46 -15.86
CA PHE A 111 -6.57 -1.19 -15.74
C PHE A 111 -7.47 -0.07 -15.23
N PRO A 112 -8.62 0.23 -15.84
CA PRO A 112 -9.55 1.23 -15.33
C PRO A 112 -10.08 0.90 -13.94
N PHE A 113 -10.38 -0.38 -13.68
CA PHE A 113 -10.83 -0.81 -12.37
C PHE A 113 -9.77 -0.52 -11.29
N MET A 114 -8.50 -0.89 -11.55
CA MET A 114 -7.41 -0.65 -10.62
C MET A 114 -7.09 0.84 -10.44
N GLU A 115 -7.21 1.65 -11.50
CA GLU A 115 -7.11 3.12 -11.43
C GLU A 115 -8.20 3.73 -10.53
N GLY A 116 -9.43 3.26 -10.65
CA GLY A 116 -10.53 3.64 -9.77
C GLY A 116 -10.26 3.29 -8.30
N VAL A 117 -9.72 2.10 -8.03
CA VAL A 117 -9.29 1.68 -6.67
C VAL A 117 -8.17 2.58 -6.14
N ILE A 118 -7.17 2.93 -6.98
CA ILE A 118 -6.06 3.83 -6.61
C ILE A 118 -6.60 5.21 -6.26
N SER A 119 -7.49 5.76 -7.08
CA SER A 119 -8.12 7.06 -6.85
C SER A 119 -8.90 7.10 -5.54
N ASN A 120 -9.71 6.08 -5.28
CA ASN A 120 -10.48 5.96 -4.04
C ASN A 120 -9.56 5.87 -2.81
N LEU A 121 -8.46 5.11 -2.89
CA LEU A 121 -7.48 5.03 -1.80
C LEU A 121 -6.82 6.39 -1.52
N LYS A 122 -6.57 7.21 -2.54
CA LYS A 122 -6.06 8.59 -2.37
C LYS A 122 -7.08 9.46 -1.64
N THR A 123 -8.33 9.42 -2.05
CA THR A 123 -9.43 10.17 -1.40
C THR A 123 -9.60 9.77 0.07
N LEU A 124 -9.43 8.49 0.40
CA LEU A 124 -9.46 7.97 1.77
C LEU A 124 -8.17 8.28 2.58
N GLY A 125 -7.22 9.05 2.04
CA GLY A 125 -5.95 9.37 2.70
C GLY A 125 -4.95 8.20 2.80
N LYS A 126 -5.25 7.05 2.18
CA LYS A 126 -4.36 5.87 2.15
C LYS A 126 -3.27 5.99 1.08
N ILE A 127 -2.56 7.12 1.09
CA ILE A 127 -1.62 7.52 0.02
C ILE A 127 -0.57 6.43 -0.24
N ARG A 128 0.06 5.87 0.81
CA ARG A 128 1.10 4.84 0.61
C ARG A 128 0.56 3.58 -0.08
N THR A 129 -0.65 3.15 0.27
CA THR A 129 -1.29 1.99 -0.36
C THR A 129 -1.63 2.29 -1.83
N SER A 130 -2.13 3.50 -2.13
CA SER A 130 -2.41 3.91 -3.51
C SER A 130 -1.15 3.92 -4.37
N GLU A 131 -0.01 4.38 -3.84
CA GLU A 131 1.28 4.35 -4.53
C GLU A 131 1.75 2.91 -4.82
N THR A 132 1.59 1.98 -3.87
CA THR A 132 1.97 0.58 -4.08
C THR A 132 1.13 -0.09 -5.17
N TYR A 133 -0.17 0.24 -5.24
CA TYR A 133 -1.03 -0.25 -6.30
C TYR A 133 -0.68 0.39 -7.66
N ALA A 134 -0.38 1.68 -7.70
CA ALA A 134 0.05 2.36 -8.92
C ALA A 134 1.34 1.75 -9.50
N VAL A 135 2.34 1.47 -8.65
CA VAL A 135 3.59 0.81 -9.08
C VAL A 135 3.30 -0.61 -9.61
N THR A 136 2.38 -1.33 -8.97
CA THR A 136 1.98 -2.69 -9.43
C THR A 136 1.29 -2.61 -10.79
N LEU A 137 0.36 -1.67 -10.99
CA LEU A 137 -0.30 -1.44 -12.27
C LEU A 137 0.70 -1.11 -13.38
N CYS A 138 1.62 -0.18 -13.12
CA CYS A 138 2.71 0.14 -14.04
C CYS A 138 3.56 -1.08 -14.44
N SER A 139 3.86 -1.97 -13.49
CA SER A 139 4.62 -3.19 -13.76
C SER A 139 3.81 -4.17 -14.61
N PHE A 140 2.53 -4.34 -14.31
CA PHE A 140 1.65 -5.25 -15.05
C PHE A 140 1.35 -4.73 -16.47
N ARG A 141 1.15 -3.40 -16.65
CA ARG A 141 1.02 -2.77 -17.97
C ARG A 141 2.22 -3.05 -18.87
N ARG A 142 3.44 -2.93 -18.34
CA ARG A 142 4.67 -3.26 -19.10
C ARG A 142 4.71 -4.72 -19.54
N PHE A 143 4.29 -5.64 -18.66
CA PHE A 143 4.18 -7.06 -19.02
C PHE A 143 3.16 -7.28 -20.13
N ARG A 144 2.05 -6.54 -20.12
CA ARG A 144 0.98 -6.66 -21.10
C ARG A 144 1.17 -5.79 -22.34
N GLU A 145 2.27 -5.04 -22.44
CA GLU A 145 2.51 -4.07 -23.54
C GLU A 145 1.34 -3.07 -23.69
N ASP A 146 0.85 -2.57 -22.56
CA ASP A 146 -0.35 -1.71 -22.43
C ASP A 146 -1.66 -2.31 -22.98
N LYS A 147 -1.70 -3.60 -23.30
CA LYS A 147 -2.95 -4.30 -23.64
C LYS A 147 -3.69 -4.65 -22.36
N ASP A 148 -4.87 -4.08 -22.18
CA ASP A 148 -5.70 -4.33 -21.00
C ASP A 148 -6.24 -5.77 -20.98
N VAL A 149 -6.79 -6.18 -19.85
CA VAL A 149 -7.26 -7.53 -19.60
C VAL A 149 -8.67 -7.47 -19.02
N PRO A 150 -9.66 -8.15 -19.63
CA PRO A 150 -10.94 -8.36 -18.97
C PRO A 150 -10.73 -9.08 -17.63
N LEU A 151 -11.46 -8.66 -16.60
CA LEU A 151 -11.35 -9.28 -15.27
C LEU A 151 -11.69 -10.78 -15.28
N ASP A 152 -12.56 -11.20 -16.20
CA ASP A 152 -12.93 -12.60 -16.40
C ASP A 152 -11.82 -13.43 -17.06
N ASP A 153 -10.87 -12.79 -17.77
CA ASP A 153 -9.76 -13.45 -18.42
C ASP A 153 -8.51 -13.56 -17.52
N MET A 154 -8.59 -13.02 -16.32
CA MET A 154 -7.52 -13.16 -15.33
C MET A 154 -7.49 -14.58 -14.78
N ASP A 155 -6.63 -15.41 -15.32
CA ASP A 155 -6.44 -16.81 -14.94
C ASP A 155 -5.07 -17.11 -14.31
N SER A 156 -4.85 -18.35 -13.91
CA SER A 156 -3.60 -18.80 -13.31
C SER A 156 -2.42 -18.79 -14.30
N ASP A 157 -2.68 -19.08 -15.57
CA ASP A 157 -1.62 -19.15 -16.58
C ASP A 157 -1.04 -17.77 -16.86
N MET A 158 -1.90 -16.75 -16.94
CA MET A 158 -1.47 -15.35 -17.06
C MET A 158 -0.64 -14.92 -15.86
N MET A 159 -1.05 -15.28 -14.63
CA MET A 159 -0.30 -14.93 -13.42
C MET A 159 1.04 -15.63 -13.35
N MET A 160 1.13 -16.90 -13.75
CA MET A 160 2.40 -17.62 -13.87
C MET A 160 3.31 -17.02 -14.94
N ALA A 161 2.76 -16.63 -16.09
CA ALA A 161 3.50 -15.92 -17.13
C ALA A 161 4.06 -14.58 -16.66
N TYR A 162 3.26 -13.81 -15.88
CA TYR A 162 3.72 -12.56 -15.28
C TYR A 162 4.83 -12.80 -14.24
N GLU A 163 4.72 -13.83 -13.41
CA GLU A 163 5.79 -14.20 -12.47
C GLU A 163 7.09 -14.56 -13.18
N ALA A 164 7.01 -15.35 -14.25
CA ALA A 164 8.15 -15.70 -15.10
C ALA A 164 8.78 -14.45 -15.76
N TYR A 165 7.95 -13.53 -16.27
CA TYR A 165 8.40 -12.25 -16.81
C TYR A 165 9.16 -11.43 -15.75
N LEU A 166 8.64 -11.31 -14.53
CA LEU A 166 9.31 -10.60 -13.45
C LEU A 166 10.66 -11.23 -13.10
N LYS A 167 10.72 -12.56 -13.00
CA LYS A 167 11.94 -13.32 -12.72
C LYS A 167 12.99 -13.11 -13.81
N ASN A 168 12.60 -13.18 -15.09
CA ASN A 168 13.49 -12.98 -16.22
C ASN A 168 14.04 -11.55 -16.31
N ASN A 169 13.30 -10.57 -15.77
CA ASN A 169 13.75 -9.18 -15.65
C ASN A 169 14.50 -8.90 -14.32
N GLY A 170 14.96 -9.93 -13.61
CA GLY A 170 15.79 -9.79 -12.41
C GLY A 170 15.03 -9.24 -11.18
N VAL A 171 13.70 -9.29 -11.17
CA VAL A 171 12.90 -8.87 -10.02
C VAL A 171 13.03 -9.90 -8.90
N SER A 172 13.37 -9.45 -7.70
CA SER A 172 13.54 -10.34 -6.56
C SER A 172 12.22 -11.04 -6.18
N PRO A 173 12.27 -12.28 -5.61
CA PRO A 173 11.06 -13.03 -5.22
C PRO A 173 10.12 -12.24 -4.28
N ASN A 174 10.67 -11.48 -3.32
CA ASN A 174 9.86 -10.65 -2.45
C ASN A 174 9.16 -9.48 -3.18
N SER A 175 9.78 -8.94 -4.21
CA SER A 175 9.17 -7.90 -5.06
C SER A 175 8.12 -8.49 -5.99
N SER A 176 8.36 -9.67 -6.56
CA SER A 176 7.37 -10.41 -7.33
C SER A 176 6.14 -10.73 -6.49
N SER A 177 6.35 -11.32 -5.31
CA SER A 177 5.29 -11.60 -4.33
C SER A 177 4.50 -10.35 -3.94
N PHE A 178 5.17 -9.20 -3.80
CA PHE A 178 4.50 -7.93 -3.53
C PHE A 178 3.53 -7.53 -4.65
N TYR A 179 3.93 -7.65 -5.91
CA TYR A 179 3.05 -7.38 -7.05
C TYR A 179 1.88 -8.36 -7.10
N MET A 180 2.13 -9.66 -6.91
CA MET A 180 1.08 -10.69 -6.90
C MET A 180 0.04 -10.44 -5.80
N ARG A 181 0.47 -10.08 -4.59
CA ARG A 181 -0.45 -9.76 -3.48
C ARG A 181 -1.30 -8.53 -3.74
N ASN A 182 -0.74 -7.50 -4.38
CA ASN A 182 -1.49 -6.30 -4.74
C ASN A 182 -2.54 -6.60 -5.81
N LEU A 183 -2.16 -7.31 -6.88
CA LEU A 183 -3.10 -7.73 -7.93
C LEU A 183 -4.20 -8.63 -7.35
N ARG A 184 -3.86 -9.60 -6.49
CA ARG A 184 -4.84 -10.45 -5.81
C ARG A 184 -5.82 -9.63 -4.98
N ALA A 185 -5.35 -8.60 -4.28
CA ALA A 185 -6.23 -7.74 -3.48
C ALA A 185 -7.19 -6.91 -4.37
N VAL A 186 -6.73 -6.48 -5.55
CA VAL A 186 -7.57 -5.79 -6.54
C VAL A 186 -8.59 -6.74 -7.16
N TYR A 187 -8.15 -7.93 -7.59
CA TYR A 187 -9.02 -8.97 -8.15
C TYR A 187 -10.13 -9.38 -7.18
N ASN A 188 -9.79 -9.63 -5.91
CA ASN A 188 -10.79 -9.96 -4.90
C ASN A 188 -11.83 -8.84 -4.70
N ARG A 189 -11.43 -7.57 -4.82
CA ARG A 189 -12.39 -6.45 -4.80
C ARG A 189 -13.31 -6.42 -6.02
N ALA A 190 -12.82 -6.84 -7.19
CA ALA A 190 -13.66 -6.99 -8.38
C ALA A 190 -14.67 -8.11 -8.17
N VAL A 191 -14.27 -9.24 -7.59
CA VAL A 191 -15.17 -10.34 -7.20
C VAL A 191 -16.21 -9.87 -6.18
N GLU A 192 -15.82 -9.15 -5.13
CA GLU A 192 -16.74 -8.57 -4.13
C GLU A 192 -17.76 -7.62 -4.74
N LYS A 193 -17.39 -6.89 -5.80
CA LYS A 193 -18.29 -6.00 -6.54
C LYS A 193 -19.16 -6.75 -7.57
N GLY A 194 -18.94 -8.03 -7.79
CA GLY A 194 -19.66 -8.83 -8.78
C GLY A 194 -19.26 -8.54 -10.24
N LEU A 195 -18.09 -7.95 -10.47
CA LEU A 195 -17.56 -7.68 -11.81
C LEU A 195 -16.93 -8.92 -12.46
N THR A 196 -16.57 -9.92 -11.68
CA THR A 196 -16.08 -11.22 -12.11
C THR A 196 -16.40 -12.29 -11.07
N SER A 197 -16.31 -13.56 -11.45
CA SER A 197 -16.43 -14.70 -10.54
C SER A 197 -15.06 -15.10 -9.97
N GLN A 198 -15.03 -15.74 -8.79
CA GLN A 198 -13.77 -16.18 -8.18
C GLN A 198 -13.18 -17.39 -8.91
N ARG A 199 -12.07 -17.22 -9.61
CA ARG A 199 -11.32 -18.26 -10.35
C ARG A 199 -9.95 -18.59 -9.73
N PHE A 200 -9.58 -17.95 -8.62
CA PHE A 200 -8.32 -18.18 -7.91
C PHE A 200 -7.05 -18.03 -8.76
N PRO A 201 -6.89 -16.94 -9.57
CA PRO A 201 -5.77 -16.82 -10.52
C PRO A 201 -4.38 -16.80 -9.84
N PHE A 202 -4.31 -16.52 -8.55
CA PHE A 202 -3.06 -16.44 -7.78
C PHE A 202 -2.71 -17.72 -7.02
N LYS A 203 -3.35 -18.85 -7.32
CA LYS A 203 -3.16 -20.12 -6.59
C LYS A 203 -1.77 -20.70 -6.82
N HIS A 204 -1.21 -20.55 -8.00
CA HIS A 204 0.03 -21.19 -8.43
C HIS A 204 1.25 -20.25 -8.49
N VAL A 205 1.11 -19.00 -8.05
CA VAL A 205 2.21 -18.02 -7.98
C VAL A 205 2.66 -17.77 -6.54
N TYR A 206 3.91 -17.37 -6.38
CA TYR A 206 4.46 -17.09 -5.06
C TYR A 206 3.90 -15.79 -4.47
N THR A 207 3.22 -15.91 -3.36
CA THR A 207 2.67 -14.78 -2.58
C THR A 207 3.22 -14.70 -1.14
N GLY A 208 4.25 -15.51 -0.84
CA GLY A 208 4.91 -15.57 0.45
C GLY A 208 5.92 -14.45 0.68
N VAL A 209 6.74 -14.61 1.71
CA VAL A 209 7.86 -13.72 2.03
C VAL A 209 9.10 -14.56 2.27
N GLU A 210 10.10 -14.42 1.40
CA GLU A 210 11.41 -15.03 1.61
C GLU A 210 12.20 -14.34 2.71
N LYS A 211 12.94 -15.13 3.47
CA LYS A 211 13.90 -14.61 4.45
C LYS A 211 15.01 -13.85 3.75
N THR A 212 15.21 -12.61 4.15
CA THR A 212 16.32 -11.78 3.64
C THR A 212 17.44 -11.69 4.65
N VAL A 213 18.68 -11.62 4.17
CA VAL A 213 19.85 -11.37 5.03
C VAL A 213 19.65 -10.03 5.76
N LYS A 214 19.75 -10.07 7.09
CA LYS A 214 19.61 -8.87 7.91
C LYS A 214 20.88 -8.03 7.87
N ARG A 215 20.70 -6.73 7.72
CA ARG A 215 21.80 -5.76 7.52
C ARG A 215 22.16 -5.08 8.84
N ALA A 216 22.24 -5.85 9.94
CA ALA A 216 22.68 -5.29 11.22
C ALA A 216 24.20 -5.07 11.22
N VAL A 217 24.62 -4.01 11.88
CA VAL A 217 26.05 -3.75 12.17
C VAL A 217 26.31 -3.84 13.67
N PRO A 218 27.51 -4.29 14.10
CA PRO A 218 27.84 -4.43 15.52
C PRO A 218 28.05 -3.07 16.19
N LEU A 219 27.98 -3.05 17.52
CA LEU A 219 28.14 -1.84 18.33
C LEU A 219 29.48 -1.10 18.04
N LYS A 220 30.55 -1.82 17.72
CA LYS A 220 31.85 -1.24 17.34
C LYS A 220 31.72 -0.32 16.11
N VAL A 221 30.88 -0.71 15.13
CA VAL A 221 30.63 0.10 13.94
C VAL A 221 29.82 1.35 14.29
N ILE A 222 28.81 1.22 15.16
CA ILE A 222 28.03 2.38 15.65
C ILE A 222 28.94 3.40 16.34
N LYS A 223 29.89 2.93 17.17
CA LYS A 223 30.88 3.79 17.80
C LYS A 223 31.76 4.51 16.78
N LYS A 224 32.31 3.79 15.80
CA LYS A 224 33.08 4.40 14.71
C LYS A 224 32.29 5.46 13.94
N ILE A 225 31.02 5.19 13.59
CA ILE A 225 30.15 6.17 12.92
C ILE A 225 29.99 7.43 13.79
N LYS A 226 29.81 7.26 15.11
CA LYS A 226 29.68 8.38 16.04
C LYS A 226 30.94 9.24 16.08
N GLU A 227 32.12 8.63 16.02
CA GLU A 227 33.43 9.28 16.15
C GLU A 227 33.91 9.92 14.84
N MET A 228 33.26 9.66 13.69
CA MET A 228 33.63 10.27 12.42
C MET A 228 33.38 11.78 12.45
N ASP A 229 34.36 12.55 12.03
CA ASP A 229 34.25 14.02 11.89
C ASP A 229 33.77 14.36 10.45
N PHE A 230 32.66 15.05 10.39
CA PHE A 230 32.06 15.56 9.16
C PHE A 230 31.78 17.06 9.22
N SER A 231 32.51 17.79 10.09
CA SER A 231 32.34 19.25 10.28
C SER A 231 32.45 20.02 8.96
N MET A 232 33.30 19.58 8.04
CA MET A 232 33.50 20.19 6.72
C MET A 232 32.45 19.76 5.68
N ASN A 233 31.55 18.80 6.00
CA ASN A 233 30.54 18.30 5.07
C ASN A 233 29.18 18.20 5.76
N PRO A 234 28.36 19.25 5.75
CA PRO A 234 27.07 19.28 6.46
C PRO A 234 26.08 18.17 6.06
N SER A 235 26.15 17.71 4.81
CA SER A 235 25.26 16.63 4.35
C SER A 235 25.61 15.28 4.97
N PHE A 236 26.89 14.98 5.15
CA PHE A 236 27.36 13.76 5.82
C PHE A 236 27.15 13.84 7.32
N ASP A 237 27.39 15.01 7.91
CA ASP A 237 27.15 15.28 9.32
C ASP A 237 25.68 15.06 9.68
N PHE A 238 24.77 15.64 8.88
CA PHE A 238 23.33 15.42 9.03
C PHE A 238 22.92 13.96 8.86
N ALA A 239 23.48 13.27 7.86
CA ALA A 239 23.16 11.87 7.62
C ALA A 239 23.61 10.95 8.78
N ARG A 240 24.83 11.20 9.33
CA ARG A 240 25.33 10.53 10.53
C ARG A 240 24.40 10.78 11.72
N ASP A 241 24.03 12.02 11.97
CA ASP A 241 23.22 12.39 13.12
C ASP A 241 21.80 11.80 13.03
N MET A 242 21.19 11.77 11.86
CA MET A 242 19.89 11.11 11.67
C MET A 242 19.97 9.59 11.85
N PHE A 243 21.07 8.98 11.43
CA PHE A 243 21.31 7.54 11.69
C PHE A 243 21.46 7.27 13.19
N LEU A 244 22.24 8.07 13.90
CA LEU A 244 22.44 7.95 15.34
C LEU A 244 21.16 8.27 16.12
N MET A 245 20.39 9.27 15.72
CA MET A 245 19.10 9.58 16.33
C MET A 245 18.14 8.40 16.21
N SER A 246 18.04 7.77 15.02
CA SER A 246 17.27 6.55 14.85
C SER A 246 17.73 5.44 15.80
N PHE A 247 19.04 5.24 15.92
CA PHE A 247 19.60 4.23 16.83
C PHE A 247 19.31 4.55 18.29
N TYR A 248 19.51 5.78 18.75
CA TYR A 248 19.27 6.22 20.13
C TYR A 248 17.78 6.11 20.52
N THR A 249 16.88 6.36 19.57
CA THR A 249 15.44 6.23 19.76
C THR A 249 14.92 4.82 19.49
N ARG A 250 15.70 3.79 19.80
CA ARG A 250 15.33 2.35 19.68
C ARG A 250 15.00 1.90 18.27
N GLY A 251 15.65 2.50 17.27
CA GLY A 251 15.41 2.21 15.87
C GLY A 251 14.11 2.84 15.35
N MET A 252 13.79 4.05 15.79
CA MET A 252 12.66 4.81 15.27
C MET A 252 12.74 4.92 13.75
N SER A 253 11.60 4.76 13.07
CA SER A 253 11.57 4.88 11.61
C SER A 253 11.77 6.33 11.18
N PHE A 254 12.40 6.54 10.02
CA PHE A 254 12.70 7.90 9.56
C PHE A 254 11.42 8.74 9.35
N VAL A 255 10.32 8.12 8.92
CA VAL A 255 9.06 8.83 8.81
C VAL A 255 8.53 9.29 10.18
N ASP A 256 8.70 8.49 11.23
CA ASP A 256 8.32 8.90 12.58
C ASP A 256 9.21 10.05 13.05
N MET A 257 10.54 9.97 12.84
CA MET A 257 11.49 11.04 13.15
C MET A 257 11.15 12.36 12.45
N ALA A 258 10.78 12.29 11.15
CA ALA A 258 10.48 13.48 10.36
C ALA A 258 9.28 14.28 10.88
N TYR A 259 8.33 13.59 11.48
CA TYR A 259 7.09 14.20 11.99
C TYR A 259 7.07 14.38 13.52
N LEU A 260 8.19 14.14 14.22
CA LEU A 260 8.28 14.47 15.65
C LEU A 260 8.14 15.98 15.87
N ARG A 261 7.27 16.35 16.78
CA ARG A 261 7.03 17.75 17.14
C ARG A 261 7.72 18.08 18.48
N LYS A 262 8.08 19.34 18.67
CA LYS A 262 8.66 19.82 19.95
C LYS A 262 7.77 19.49 21.14
N LYS A 263 6.43 19.56 20.97
CA LYS A 263 5.44 19.21 22.02
C LYS A 263 5.42 17.72 22.39
N ASP A 264 6.00 16.85 21.56
CA ASP A 264 6.06 15.41 21.84
C ASP A 264 7.17 15.09 22.86
N LEU A 265 8.08 16.04 23.13
CA LEU A 265 9.12 15.95 24.14
C LEU A 265 8.72 16.80 25.35
N GLN A 266 8.35 16.15 26.46
CA GLN A 266 7.94 16.79 27.70
C GLN A 266 8.56 16.09 28.90
N ASN A 267 9.03 16.86 29.88
CA ASN A 267 9.57 16.34 31.15
C ASN A 267 10.63 15.24 30.96
N GLY A 268 11.49 15.38 29.94
CA GLY A 268 12.54 14.40 29.66
C GLY A 268 12.04 13.06 29.08
N VAL A 269 10.79 13.02 28.58
CA VAL A 269 10.22 11.86 27.90
C VAL A 269 9.68 12.27 26.53
N LEU A 270 10.14 11.57 25.49
CA LEU A 270 9.59 11.64 24.14
C LEU A 270 8.41 10.70 24.03
N SER A 271 7.22 11.22 23.73
CA SER A 271 5.97 10.46 23.58
C SER A 271 5.43 10.64 22.17
N TYR A 272 5.39 9.58 21.38
CA TYR A 272 4.90 9.65 20.00
C TYR A 272 4.10 8.41 19.60
N ARG A 273 3.20 8.59 18.65
CA ARG A 273 2.42 7.50 18.06
C ARG A 273 3.05 7.05 16.75
N ARG A 274 3.44 5.78 16.69
CA ARG A 274 4.06 5.19 15.51
C ARG A 274 3.12 5.23 14.30
N ARG A 275 3.53 5.87 13.21
CA ARG A 275 2.67 6.08 12.03
C ARG A 275 2.27 4.79 11.31
N LYS A 276 3.09 3.74 11.40
CA LYS A 276 2.81 2.47 10.73
C LYS A 276 1.78 1.60 11.47
N THR A 277 1.84 1.56 12.79
CA THR A 277 1.07 0.62 13.65
C THR A 277 0.08 1.32 14.56
N GLY A 278 0.20 2.64 14.71
CA GLY A 278 -0.64 3.41 15.64
C GLY A 278 -0.27 3.25 17.11
N GLN A 279 0.74 2.46 17.44
CA GLN A 279 1.17 2.21 18.81
C GLN A 279 1.79 3.46 19.43
N GLN A 280 1.42 3.77 20.68
CA GLN A 280 2.01 4.83 21.46
C GLN A 280 3.32 4.33 22.08
N LEU A 281 4.39 5.09 21.92
CA LEU A 281 5.73 4.78 22.45
C LEU A 281 6.23 5.92 23.32
N PHE A 282 6.94 5.55 24.40
CA PHE A 282 7.56 6.46 25.36
C PHE A 282 9.05 6.18 25.39
N ILE A 283 9.86 7.19 25.17
CA ILE A 283 11.32 7.09 25.16
C ILE A 283 11.88 8.09 26.12
N LYS A 284 12.62 7.63 27.13
CA LYS A 284 13.39 8.52 28.00
C LYS A 284 14.38 9.30 27.15
N TRP A 285 14.36 10.61 27.30
CA TRP A 285 15.25 11.50 26.56
C TRP A 285 16.64 11.50 27.17
N GLU A 286 17.64 11.22 26.36
CA GLU A 286 19.03 11.12 26.82
C GLU A 286 19.87 12.27 26.25
N LYS A 287 20.96 12.61 26.93
CA LYS A 287 21.87 13.70 26.56
C LYS A 287 22.35 13.62 25.09
N CYS A 288 22.68 12.41 24.62
CA CYS A 288 23.14 12.21 23.24
C CYS A 288 22.07 12.52 22.18
N MET A 289 20.79 12.45 22.53
CA MET A 289 19.69 12.87 21.63
C MET A 289 19.58 14.39 21.62
N GLN A 290 19.71 15.02 22.79
CA GLN A 290 19.69 16.48 22.92
C GLN A 290 20.84 17.12 22.17
N GLU A 291 22.05 16.61 22.30
CA GLU A 291 23.23 17.07 21.57
C GLU A 291 23.04 17.13 20.06
N ILE A 292 22.29 16.15 19.49
CA ILE A 292 21.94 16.17 18.07
C ILE A 292 20.90 17.26 17.76
N VAL A 293 19.88 17.41 18.58
CA VAL A 293 18.84 18.43 18.36
C VAL A 293 19.42 19.83 18.44
N ASP A 294 20.30 20.08 19.42
CA ASP A 294 20.90 21.39 19.66
C ASP A 294 21.85 21.86 18.53
N LYS A 295 22.31 20.92 17.69
CA LYS A 295 23.12 21.26 16.51
C LYS A 295 22.36 22.00 15.41
N TYR A 296 21.03 21.87 15.41
CA TYR A 296 20.20 22.31 14.30
C TYR A 296 19.24 23.40 14.73
N ASP A 297 19.22 24.52 14.01
CA ASP A 297 18.20 25.54 14.23
C ASP A 297 16.82 25.06 13.70
N THR A 298 15.91 24.84 14.63
CA THR A 298 14.51 24.55 14.36
C THR A 298 13.58 25.61 14.97
N SER A 299 14.09 26.80 15.33
CA SER A 299 13.33 27.86 16.00
C SER A 299 12.03 28.21 15.30
N GLN A 300 12.05 28.27 13.97
CA GLN A 300 10.91 28.59 13.12
C GLN A 300 10.01 27.37 12.79
N SER A 301 10.30 26.19 13.35
CA SER A 301 9.58 24.96 13.07
C SER A 301 8.90 24.40 14.31
N ASN A 302 7.72 23.78 14.12
CA ASN A 302 7.09 22.97 15.15
C ASN A 302 7.71 21.57 15.27
N TYR A 303 8.53 21.17 14.31
CA TYR A 303 9.20 19.88 14.28
C TYR A 303 10.48 19.91 15.14
N LEU A 304 10.78 18.75 15.74
CA LEU A 304 11.95 18.58 16.61
C LEU A 304 13.27 18.52 15.81
N LEU A 305 13.21 17.98 14.59
CA LEU A 305 14.35 17.79 13.69
C LEU A 305 14.13 18.55 12.37
N PRO A 306 15.17 19.06 11.71
CA PRO A 306 15.06 19.92 10.53
C PRO A 306 14.86 19.10 9.23
N ILE A 307 14.07 18.03 9.29
CA ILE A 307 13.77 17.15 8.16
C ILE A 307 12.68 17.77 7.28
N ILE A 308 11.65 18.32 7.92
CA ILE A 308 10.55 19.03 7.28
C ILE A 308 10.70 20.52 7.63
N LYS A 309 10.76 21.35 6.60
CA LYS A 309 10.83 22.80 6.75
C LYS A 309 9.44 23.40 6.65
N PRO A 310 9.05 24.34 7.53
CA PRO A 310 7.71 24.91 7.58
C PRO A 310 7.40 25.85 6.40
N PHE A 311 8.43 26.33 5.72
CA PHE A 311 8.32 27.29 4.62
C PHE A 311 8.79 26.66 3.32
N GLY A 312 7.95 26.68 2.30
CA GLY A 312 8.25 26.22 0.94
C GLY A 312 7.02 25.60 0.26
N ASP A 313 6.98 25.65 -1.06
CA ASP A 313 5.90 25.13 -1.90
C ASP A 313 5.89 23.59 -1.98
N ILE A 314 6.85 22.93 -1.32
CA ILE A 314 6.99 21.48 -1.39
C ILE A 314 6.22 20.83 -0.23
N ASP A 315 5.30 19.93 -0.59
CA ASP A 315 4.57 19.09 0.37
C ASP A 315 5.50 18.38 1.35
N GLU A 316 5.14 18.36 2.64
CA GLU A 316 5.91 17.73 3.73
C GLU A 316 6.31 16.29 3.43
N ARG A 317 5.41 15.53 2.77
CA ARG A 317 5.67 14.16 2.38
C ARG A 317 6.81 14.06 1.36
N LYS A 318 6.86 14.95 0.38
CA LYS A 318 7.94 15.01 -0.60
C LYS A 318 9.26 15.41 0.08
N GLN A 319 9.21 16.35 1.02
CA GLN A 319 10.40 16.80 1.75
C GLN A 319 11.06 15.63 2.50
N TYR A 320 10.31 14.85 3.30
CA TYR A 320 10.93 13.74 4.02
C TYR A 320 11.40 12.62 3.09
N ILE A 321 10.72 12.37 1.95
CA ILE A 321 11.18 11.41 0.95
C ILE A 321 12.53 11.83 0.36
N TYR A 322 12.67 13.10 -0.04
CA TYR A 322 13.93 13.64 -0.56
C TYR A 322 15.05 13.59 0.50
N ALA A 323 14.73 13.97 1.73
CA ALA A 323 15.68 13.86 2.84
C ALA A 323 16.14 12.40 3.06
N ALA A 324 15.22 11.44 3.07
CA ALA A 324 15.54 10.01 3.20
C ALA A 324 16.46 9.52 2.08
N HIS A 325 16.21 9.94 0.83
CA HIS A 325 17.07 9.59 -0.31
C HIS A 325 18.48 10.14 -0.16
N ASN A 326 18.62 11.43 0.19
CA ASN A 326 19.91 12.08 0.37
C ASN A 326 20.69 11.47 1.54
N ILE A 327 20.04 11.28 2.69
CA ILE A 327 20.66 10.65 3.86
C ILE A 327 21.15 9.24 3.53
N ASN A 328 20.32 8.42 2.89
CA ASN A 328 20.72 7.06 2.52
C ASN A 328 21.86 7.04 1.50
N ARG A 329 21.96 8.03 0.60
CA ARG A 329 23.11 8.20 -0.32
C ARG A 329 24.39 8.47 0.47
N CYS A 330 24.38 9.41 1.40
CA CYS A 330 25.53 9.73 2.25
C CYS A 330 25.92 8.52 3.13
N LEU A 331 24.94 7.87 3.77
CA LEU A 331 25.20 6.69 4.60
C LEU A 331 25.85 5.54 3.83
N LYS A 332 25.48 5.33 2.57
CA LYS A 332 26.11 4.31 1.72
C LYS A 332 27.61 4.61 1.49
N ILE A 333 27.96 5.89 1.34
CA ILE A 333 29.37 6.31 1.20
C ILE A 333 30.10 6.11 2.52
N ILE A 334 29.55 6.57 3.64
CA ILE A 334 30.11 6.33 4.99
C ILE A 334 30.33 4.83 5.22
N GLY A 335 29.37 3.99 4.84
CA GLY A 335 29.52 2.53 4.96
C GLY A 335 30.67 1.97 4.13
N LYS A 336 30.91 2.50 2.94
CA LYS A 336 32.07 2.11 2.09
C LYS A 336 33.39 2.54 2.72
N GLU A 337 33.49 3.76 3.23
CA GLU A 337 34.70 4.27 3.92
C GLU A 337 35.05 3.42 5.16
N LEU A 338 34.03 2.92 5.86
CA LEU A 338 34.20 2.01 6.99
C LEU A 338 34.48 0.55 6.58
N GLY A 339 34.56 0.24 5.28
CA GLY A 339 34.78 -1.10 4.76
C GLY A 339 33.65 -2.09 5.07
N LEU A 340 32.40 -1.61 5.18
CA LEU A 340 31.27 -2.48 5.49
C LEU A 340 30.86 -3.30 4.28
N SER A 341 30.67 -4.60 4.45
CA SER A 341 30.09 -5.52 3.44
C SER A 341 28.61 -5.26 3.18
N VAL A 342 27.91 -4.62 4.12
CA VAL A 342 26.50 -4.27 4.01
C VAL A 342 26.32 -2.79 3.70
N SER A 343 25.35 -2.49 2.81
CA SER A 343 25.01 -1.10 2.48
C SER A 343 24.39 -0.40 3.69
N LEU A 344 25.06 0.62 4.23
CA LEU A 344 24.56 1.39 5.36
C LEU A 344 23.37 2.25 4.91
N THR A 345 22.28 2.21 5.65
CA THR A 345 21.05 2.99 5.43
C THR A 345 20.38 3.30 6.76
N LEU A 346 19.45 4.24 6.79
CA LEU A 346 18.65 4.54 7.99
C LEU A 346 18.01 3.29 8.62
N TYR A 347 17.57 2.34 7.80
CA TYR A 347 16.96 1.12 8.31
C TYR A 347 17.95 0.19 9.04
N VAL A 348 19.25 0.29 8.74
CA VAL A 348 20.31 -0.44 9.44
C VAL A 348 20.41 -0.03 10.91
N ALA A 349 20.13 1.22 11.26
CA ALA A 349 20.11 1.66 12.65
C ALA A 349 19.09 0.84 13.49
N ARG A 350 17.91 0.62 12.93
CA ARG A 350 16.86 -0.19 13.57
C ARG A 350 17.27 -1.66 13.73
N HIS A 351 17.87 -2.23 12.68
CA HIS A 351 18.42 -3.60 12.77
C HIS A 351 19.54 -3.71 13.80
N ALA A 352 20.45 -2.73 13.81
CA ALA A 352 21.57 -2.72 14.73
C ALA A 352 21.09 -2.63 16.19
N TRP A 353 20.13 -1.73 16.48
CA TRP A 353 19.59 -1.62 17.85
C TRP A 353 19.01 -2.96 18.34
N ALA A 354 18.14 -3.56 17.53
CA ALA A 354 17.51 -4.84 17.89
C ALA A 354 18.53 -5.96 18.08
N SER A 355 19.52 -6.03 17.21
CA SER A 355 20.58 -7.05 17.25
C SER A 355 21.48 -6.88 18.46
N ILE A 356 21.86 -5.64 18.77
CA ILE A 356 22.68 -5.32 19.93
C ILE A 356 21.89 -5.57 21.22
N ALA A 357 20.60 -5.21 21.28
CA ALA A 357 19.76 -5.51 22.43
C ALA A 357 19.68 -7.04 22.68
N LYS A 358 19.47 -7.84 21.61
CA LYS A 358 19.50 -9.30 21.71
C LYS A 358 20.86 -9.81 22.19
N SER A 359 21.98 -9.30 21.67
CA SER A 359 23.33 -9.70 22.10
C SER A 359 23.65 -9.32 23.55
N LYS A 360 22.87 -8.41 24.14
CA LYS A 360 22.93 -8.02 25.55
C LYS A 360 21.91 -8.77 26.42
N ASN A 361 21.32 -9.84 25.88
CA ASN A 361 20.32 -10.69 26.56
C ASN A 361 19.05 -9.93 26.98
N VAL A 362 18.69 -8.83 26.28
CA VAL A 362 17.40 -8.16 26.52
C VAL A 362 16.27 -9.10 26.07
N PRO A 363 15.24 -9.34 26.90
CA PRO A 363 14.12 -10.20 26.54
C PRO A 363 13.44 -9.77 25.22
N LEU A 364 12.98 -10.76 24.45
CA LEU A 364 12.36 -10.50 23.14
C LEU A 364 11.12 -9.62 23.24
N SER A 365 10.32 -9.81 24.30
CA SER A 365 9.15 -8.96 24.60
C SER A 365 9.54 -7.50 24.75
N VAL A 366 10.59 -7.20 25.51
CA VAL A 366 11.10 -5.85 25.72
C VAL A 366 11.63 -5.24 24.42
N ILE A 367 12.32 -6.03 23.58
CA ILE A 367 12.76 -5.58 22.25
C ILE A 367 11.56 -5.27 21.37
N SER A 368 10.56 -6.15 21.37
CA SER A 368 9.34 -6.02 20.58
C SER A 368 8.57 -4.75 20.95
N GLU A 369 8.33 -4.54 22.22
CA GLU A 369 7.65 -3.37 22.77
C GLU A 369 8.46 -2.08 22.49
N GLY A 370 9.75 -2.09 22.80
CA GLY A 370 10.65 -0.96 22.56
C GLY A 370 10.73 -0.51 21.09
N MET A 371 10.54 -1.44 20.15
CA MET A 371 10.48 -1.19 18.72
C MET A 371 9.05 -0.84 18.21
N GLY A 372 8.03 -0.99 19.02
CA GLY A 372 6.64 -0.81 18.64
C GLY A 372 6.18 -1.84 17.58
N HIS A 373 6.48 -3.11 17.78
CA HIS A 373 5.95 -4.20 16.97
C HIS A 373 4.63 -4.71 17.55
N ASP A 374 3.65 -4.98 16.71
CA ASP A 374 2.33 -5.49 17.14
C ASP A 374 2.40 -6.92 17.67
N SER A 375 3.48 -7.67 17.36
CA SER A 375 3.70 -9.02 17.86
C SER A 375 5.18 -9.38 17.96
N GLU A 376 5.51 -10.25 18.92
CA GLU A 376 6.84 -10.84 19.04
C GLU A 376 7.23 -11.68 17.82
N ALA A 377 6.25 -12.28 17.12
CA ALA A 377 6.49 -13.01 15.88
C ALA A 377 7.19 -12.14 14.84
N THR A 378 6.79 -10.87 14.69
CA THR A 378 7.47 -9.90 13.83
C THR A 378 8.92 -9.68 14.28
N THR A 379 9.16 -9.58 15.59
CA THR A 379 10.51 -9.39 16.14
C THR A 379 11.37 -10.63 15.96
N ARG A 380 10.81 -11.83 16.12
CA ARG A 380 11.50 -13.11 15.84
C ARG A 380 11.97 -13.21 14.39
N ILE A 381 11.09 -12.93 13.43
CA ILE A 381 11.46 -12.93 12.01
C ILE A 381 12.58 -11.90 11.76
N TYR A 382 12.49 -10.75 12.42
CA TYR A 382 13.45 -9.66 12.31
C TYR A 382 14.84 -10.05 12.82
N LEU A 383 14.93 -10.85 13.89
CA LEU A 383 16.15 -11.29 14.55
C LEU A 383 16.62 -12.69 14.13
N ALA A 384 15.83 -13.45 13.40
CA ALA A 384 16.08 -14.87 13.10
C ALA A 384 17.42 -15.15 12.39
N SER A 385 17.99 -14.16 11.69
CA SER A 385 19.29 -14.33 11.00
C SER A 385 20.52 -14.06 11.87
N LEU A 386 20.33 -13.79 13.17
CA LEU A 386 21.44 -13.48 14.09
C LEU A 386 21.86 -14.65 14.99
N ASP A 387 21.16 -15.78 14.88
CA ASP A 387 21.40 -16.91 15.78
C ASP A 387 22.63 -17.77 15.40
N THR A 388 23.23 -17.55 14.23
CA THR A 388 24.41 -18.34 13.78
C THR A 388 25.57 -18.22 14.76
N VAL A 389 25.87 -16.99 15.21
CA VAL A 389 26.97 -16.78 16.19
C VAL A 389 26.68 -17.41 17.55
N ALA A 390 25.43 -17.41 17.99
CA ALA A 390 25.03 -18.06 19.24
C ALA A 390 25.08 -19.59 19.08
N ILE A 391 24.67 -20.11 17.95
CA ILE A 391 24.75 -21.53 17.61
C ILE A 391 26.21 -21.96 17.53
N ASP A 392 27.07 -21.19 16.86
CA ASP A 392 28.50 -21.47 16.74
C ASP A 392 29.21 -21.47 18.11
N LYS A 393 28.87 -20.51 18.99
CA LYS A 393 29.35 -20.49 20.37
C LYS A 393 28.89 -21.70 21.16
N ALA A 394 27.61 -22.06 21.09
CA ALA A 394 27.06 -23.23 21.74
C ALA A 394 27.74 -24.49 21.21
N ASN A 395 27.92 -24.63 19.92
CA ASN A 395 28.63 -25.76 19.32
C ASN A 395 30.10 -25.82 19.78
N SER A 396 30.79 -24.67 19.79
CA SER A 396 32.16 -24.60 20.30
C SER A 396 32.27 -24.98 21.78
N MET A 397 31.28 -24.64 22.61
CA MET A 397 31.22 -25.07 24.00
C MET A 397 31.02 -26.58 24.12
N ILE A 398 30.13 -27.17 23.32
CA ILE A 398 29.88 -28.61 23.27
C ILE A 398 31.16 -29.35 22.84
N LEU A 399 31.81 -28.88 21.75
CA LEU A 399 33.04 -29.51 21.27
C LEU A 399 34.22 -29.42 22.24
N LYS A 400 34.27 -28.41 23.09
CA LYS A 400 35.29 -28.24 24.13
C LYS A 400 35.02 -29.15 25.35
N SER A 401 33.84 -29.73 25.46
CA SER A 401 33.49 -30.70 26.55
C SER A 401 33.66 -32.14 26.13
N LEU A 402 34.07 -32.43 24.91
CA LEU A 402 34.50 -33.73 24.39
C LEU A 402 36.00 -33.95 24.62
#